data_fc512b7d8cb39c29ac2f55bd1779a5b0
#
_entry.id   fc512b7d8cb39c29ac2f55bd1779a5b0
#
_cell.length_a   1.000
_cell.length_b   1.000
_cell.length_c   1.000
_cell.angle_alpha   90.00
_cell.angle_beta   90.00
_cell.angle_gamma   90.00
#
_symmetry.space_group_name_H-M   'P 1'
#
loop_
_entity.id
_entity.type
_entity.pdbx_description
1 polymer ?
#
loop_
_entity_poly.entity_id
_entity_poly.type
_entity_poly.pdbx_seq_one_letter_code
_entity_poly.pdbx_strand_id
1 'polypeptide(L)'
;MIAKAPAKTVPAVLELFSTTAAQVCEGQQYDMDFENLDQVPMEDYLKMIGLKTAVLIACSAKMGAIIAGASEKDAELLYRFGYDLGIAFQIADDWLDTYGDPKVFGKAIGGDIVNNKKSWLLTRALEKAGTERFAEALAMPVGTEEEKQAKISAVKAIYDELGIGDEAMKEIQRFHEQALGYAGQLGLGKIRYEMLHRYADMLLGRRK
;
A
#
# COMPACT_ATOMS: atom_id res chain seq x y z
N MET A 1 2.49 -7.59 -23.66
CA MET A 1 2.65 -8.80 -22.84
C MET A 1 1.48 -9.76 -23.03
N ILE A 2 0.22 -9.37 -22.86
CA ILE A 2 -0.99 -10.20 -23.03
C ILE A 2 -1.05 -10.87 -24.40
N ALA A 3 -0.73 -10.14 -25.48
CA ALA A 3 -0.69 -10.68 -26.85
C ALA A 3 0.32 -11.82 -27.08
N LYS A 4 1.24 -12.07 -26.16
CA LYS A 4 2.22 -13.17 -26.19
C LYS A 4 1.83 -14.35 -25.28
N ALA A 5 0.71 -14.26 -24.58
CA ALA A 5 0.21 -15.34 -23.76
C ALA A 5 -0.30 -16.51 -24.64
N PRO A 6 -0.32 -17.75 -24.13
CA PRO A 6 -0.92 -18.87 -24.84
C PRO A 6 -2.37 -18.54 -25.24
N ALA A 7 -2.76 -18.80 -26.48
CA ALA A 7 -4.06 -18.38 -27.02
C ALA A 7 -5.25 -18.77 -26.12
N LYS A 8 -5.18 -19.95 -25.50
CA LYS A 8 -6.23 -20.45 -24.59
C LYS A 8 -6.38 -19.62 -23.29
N THR A 9 -5.34 -18.87 -22.88
CA THR A 9 -5.35 -18.08 -21.64
C THR A 9 -5.68 -16.60 -21.89
N VAL A 10 -5.63 -16.15 -23.15
CA VAL A 10 -5.84 -14.74 -23.52
C VAL A 10 -7.17 -14.18 -23.01
N PRO A 11 -8.33 -14.86 -23.14
CA PRO A 11 -9.59 -14.33 -22.64
C PRO A 11 -9.55 -14.04 -21.13
N ALA A 12 -9.12 -15.01 -20.32
CA ALA A 12 -9.06 -14.87 -18.87
C ALA A 12 -8.06 -13.78 -18.41
N VAL A 13 -6.90 -13.71 -19.06
CA VAL A 13 -5.88 -12.69 -18.78
C VAL A 13 -6.38 -11.30 -19.17
N LEU A 14 -7.08 -11.16 -20.29
CA LEU A 14 -7.63 -9.88 -20.74
C LEU A 14 -8.74 -9.39 -19.81
N GLU A 15 -9.65 -10.28 -19.40
CA GLU A 15 -10.71 -9.97 -18.43
C GLU A 15 -10.14 -9.50 -17.11
N LEU A 16 -9.20 -10.27 -16.53
CA LEU A 16 -8.51 -9.91 -15.29
C LEU A 16 -7.83 -8.54 -15.41
N PHE A 17 -7.10 -8.29 -16.49
CA PHE A 17 -6.40 -7.03 -16.71
C PHE A 17 -7.38 -5.85 -16.86
N SER A 18 -8.44 -6.00 -17.65
CA SER A 18 -9.41 -4.94 -17.90
C SER A 18 -10.16 -4.55 -16.61
N THR A 19 -10.57 -5.56 -15.81
CA THR A 19 -11.18 -5.33 -14.50
C THR A 19 -10.23 -4.60 -13.56
N THR A 20 -8.97 -5.05 -13.51
CA THR A 20 -7.95 -4.41 -12.66
C THR A 20 -7.69 -2.96 -13.09
N ALA A 21 -7.63 -2.69 -14.39
CA ALA A 21 -7.43 -1.33 -14.89
C ALA A 21 -8.58 -0.39 -14.47
N ALA A 22 -9.83 -0.86 -14.54
CA ALA A 22 -10.98 -0.10 -14.05
C ALA A 22 -10.88 0.16 -12.53
N GLN A 23 -10.51 -0.85 -11.76
CA GLN A 23 -10.33 -0.73 -10.31
C GLN A 23 -9.22 0.28 -9.94
N VAL A 24 -8.10 0.30 -10.67
CA VAL A 24 -7.03 1.29 -10.45
C VAL A 24 -7.53 2.71 -10.71
N CYS A 25 -8.30 2.91 -11.78
CA CYS A 25 -8.92 4.22 -12.06
C CYS A 25 -9.90 4.64 -10.96
N GLU A 26 -10.73 3.71 -10.47
CA GLU A 26 -11.64 3.95 -9.35
C GLU A 26 -10.87 4.32 -8.06
N GLY A 27 -9.81 3.57 -7.73
CA GLY A 27 -8.97 3.85 -6.58
C GLY A 27 -8.25 5.20 -6.67
N GLN A 28 -7.82 5.60 -7.87
CA GLN A 28 -7.27 6.94 -8.09
C GLN A 28 -8.32 8.03 -7.90
N GLN A 29 -9.58 7.78 -8.30
CA GLN A 29 -10.66 8.74 -8.07
C GLN A 29 -10.93 8.91 -6.57
N TYR A 30 -10.99 7.83 -5.78
CA TYR A 30 -11.10 7.93 -4.32
C TYR A 30 -9.97 8.74 -3.70
N ASP A 31 -8.72 8.51 -4.12
CA ASP A 31 -7.55 9.26 -3.60
C ASP A 31 -7.70 10.79 -3.84
N MET A 32 -8.18 11.17 -5.02
CA MET A 32 -8.44 12.58 -5.36
C MET A 32 -9.63 13.17 -4.57
N ASP A 33 -10.71 12.39 -4.41
CA ASP A 33 -11.90 12.84 -3.66
C ASP A 33 -11.56 13.05 -2.18
N PHE A 34 -10.67 12.22 -1.61
CA PHE A 34 -10.24 12.31 -0.22
C PHE A 34 -9.43 13.58 0.09
N GLU A 35 -8.82 14.21 -0.93
CA GLU A 35 -8.12 15.50 -0.75
C GLU A 35 -9.04 16.58 -0.19
N ASN A 36 -10.35 16.51 -0.54
CA ASN A 36 -11.36 17.50 -0.15
C ASN A 36 -12.08 17.17 1.16
N LEU A 37 -11.73 16.09 1.83
CA LEU A 37 -12.33 15.66 3.09
C LEU A 37 -11.45 16.04 4.28
N ASP A 38 -12.04 16.41 5.40
CA ASP A 38 -11.29 16.66 6.64
C ASP A 38 -10.78 15.35 7.24
N GLN A 39 -11.60 14.31 7.18
CA GLN A 39 -11.28 12.97 7.69
C GLN A 39 -11.81 11.89 6.76
N VAL A 40 -11.07 10.78 6.67
CA VAL A 40 -11.44 9.56 5.95
C VAL A 40 -11.43 8.40 6.94
N PRO A 41 -12.47 7.54 7.00
CA PRO A 41 -12.44 6.32 7.78
C PRO A 41 -11.33 5.37 7.31
N MET A 42 -10.72 4.60 8.24
CA MET A 42 -9.66 3.64 7.88
C MET A 42 -10.13 2.58 6.87
N GLU A 43 -11.40 2.17 6.95
CA GLU A 43 -11.99 1.23 5.99
C GLU A 43 -11.97 1.79 4.56
N ASP A 44 -12.32 3.06 4.39
CA ASP A 44 -12.33 3.74 3.08
C ASP A 44 -10.91 3.96 2.56
N TYR A 45 -9.96 4.30 3.45
CA TYR A 45 -8.54 4.37 3.10
C TYR A 45 -8.03 3.02 2.61
N LEU A 46 -8.28 1.92 3.33
CA LEU A 46 -7.87 0.57 2.93
C LEU A 46 -8.51 0.16 1.61
N LYS A 47 -9.78 0.50 1.38
CA LYS A 47 -10.46 0.29 0.09
C LYS A 47 -9.75 1.04 -1.02
N MET A 48 -9.44 2.31 -0.83
CA MET A 48 -8.76 3.16 -1.82
C MET A 48 -7.40 2.58 -2.21
N ILE A 49 -6.52 2.26 -1.25
CA ILE A 49 -5.20 1.68 -1.56
C ILE A 49 -5.31 0.25 -2.12
N GLY A 50 -6.34 -0.49 -1.72
CA GLY A 50 -6.68 -1.79 -2.29
C GLY A 50 -6.90 -1.67 -3.80
N LEU A 51 -7.74 -0.75 -4.21
CA LEU A 51 -8.07 -0.48 -5.61
C LEU A 51 -6.92 0.18 -6.36
N LYS A 52 -6.26 1.19 -5.79
CA LYS A 52 -5.23 1.97 -6.47
C LYS A 52 -3.92 1.19 -6.63
N THR A 53 -3.54 0.39 -5.64
CA THR A 53 -2.20 -0.24 -5.57
C THR A 53 -2.27 -1.77 -5.52
N ALA A 54 -3.04 -2.34 -4.58
CA ALA A 54 -2.96 -3.76 -4.28
C ALA A 54 -3.48 -4.64 -5.42
N VAL A 55 -4.59 -4.28 -6.07
CA VAL A 55 -5.17 -5.05 -7.18
C VAL A 55 -4.21 -5.24 -8.34
N LEU A 56 -3.29 -4.29 -8.60
CA LEU A 56 -2.33 -4.39 -9.70
C LEU A 56 -1.24 -5.43 -9.40
N ILE A 57 -0.78 -5.51 -8.17
CA ILE A 57 0.17 -6.52 -7.70
C ILE A 57 -0.51 -7.91 -7.71
N ALA A 58 -1.74 -7.97 -7.21
CA ALA A 58 -2.57 -9.18 -7.22
C ALA A 58 -2.84 -9.70 -8.64
N CYS A 59 -3.22 -8.80 -9.55
CA CYS A 59 -3.40 -9.11 -10.97
C CYS A 59 -2.14 -9.70 -11.59
N SER A 60 -1.00 -9.10 -11.32
CA SER A 60 0.29 -9.57 -11.85
C SER A 60 0.61 -10.99 -11.40
N ALA A 61 0.39 -11.30 -10.12
CA ALA A 61 0.59 -12.64 -9.55
C ALA A 61 -0.39 -13.67 -10.15
N LYS A 62 -1.70 -13.35 -10.19
CA LYS A 62 -2.74 -14.22 -10.76
C LYS A 62 -2.56 -14.43 -12.26
N MET A 63 -2.17 -13.40 -12.99
CA MET A 63 -1.87 -13.49 -14.43
C MET A 63 -0.74 -14.47 -14.70
N GLY A 64 0.34 -14.42 -13.91
CA GLY A 64 1.42 -15.38 -13.99
C GLY A 64 0.95 -16.83 -13.78
N ALA A 65 0.09 -17.05 -12.79
CA ALA A 65 -0.51 -18.35 -12.51
C ALA A 65 -1.37 -18.88 -13.68
N ILE A 66 -2.25 -18.04 -14.22
CA ILE A 66 -3.11 -18.40 -15.37
C ILE A 66 -2.26 -18.78 -16.58
N ILE A 67 -1.23 -18.01 -16.90
CA ILE A 67 -0.34 -18.26 -18.04
C ILE A 67 0.44 -19.57 -17.85
N ALA A 68 0.85 -19.87 -16.61
CA ALA A 68 1.54 -21.11 -16.26
C ALA A 68 0.61 -22.34 -16.22
N GLY A 69 -0.71 -22.16 -16.34
CA GLY A 69 -1.68 -23.24 -16.29
C GLY A 69 -1.97 -23.77 -14.88
N ALA A 70 -1.82 -22.92 -13.87
CA ALA A 70 -2.19 -23.25 -12.49
C ALA A 70 -3.70 -23.52 -12.37
N SER A 71 -4.10 -24.21 -11.29
CA SER A 71 -5.51 -24.37 -10.95
C SER A 71 -6.14 -23.01 -10.62
N GLU A 72 -7.47 -22.91 -10.76
CA GLU A 72 -8.21 -21.69 -10.34
C GLU A 72 -7.96 -21.36 -8.87
N LYS A 73 -7.94 -22.39 -8.01
CA LYS A 73 -7.65 -22.26 -6.60
C LYS A 73 -6.25 -21.65 -6.35
N ASP A 74 -5.23 -22.15 -7.03
CA ASP A 74 -3.86 -21.65 -6.86
C ASP A 74 -3.70 -20.24 -7.43
N ALA A 75 -4.37 -19.95 -8.56
CA ALA A 75 -4.41 -18.62 -9.13
C ALA A 75 -5.07 -17.61 -8.18
N GLU A 76 -6.13 -18.01 -7.48
CA GLU A 76 -6.79 -17.17 -6.47
C GLU A 76 -5.92 -16.99 -5.22
N LEU A 77 -5.22 -18.02 -4.74
CA LEU A 77 -4.28 -17.90 -3.64
C LEU A 77 -3.15 -16.91 -3.98
N LEU A 78 -2.63 -16.95 -5.21
CA LEU A 78 -1.63 -15.98 -5.67
C LEU A 78 -2.21 -14.58 -5.82
N TYR A 79 -3.48 -14.43 -6.20
CA TYR A 79 -4.15 -13.13 -6.17
C TYR A 79 -4.18 -12.54 -4.76
N ARG A 80 -4.64 -13.32 -3.78
CA ARG A 80 -4.71 -12.90 -2.36
C ARG A 80 -3.33 -12.59 -1.79
N PHE A 81 -2.34 -13.43 -2.07
CA PHE A 81 -0.94 -13.15 -1.74
C PHE A 81 -0.49 -11.78 -2.26
N GLY A 82 -0.72 -11.50 -3.54
CA GLY A 82 -0.35 -10.23 -4.16
C GLY A 82 -1.14 -9.04 -3.62
N TYR A 83 -2.42 -9.24 -3.28
CA TYR A 83 -3.29 -8.20 -2.75
C TYR A 83 -2.82 -7.74 -1.36
N ASP A 84 -2.65 -8.67 -0.42
CA ASP A 84 -2.21 -8.34 0.94
C ASP A 84 -0.80 -7.75 0.95
N LEU A 85 0.08 -8.28 0.09
CA LEU A 85 1.41 -7.71 -0.09
C LEU A 85 1.35 -6.28 -0.64
N GLY A 86 0.39 -5.98 -1.52
CA GLY A 86 0.15 -4.65 -2.06
C GLY A 86 -0.37 -3.67 -1.01
N ILE A 87 -1.24 -4.11 -0.10
CA ILE A 87 -1.68 -3.31 1.05
C ILE A 87 -0.49 -3.01 1.97
N ALA A 88 0.28 -4.04 2.36
CA ALA A 88 1.48 -3.87 3.18
C ALA A 88 2.48 -2.90 2.54
N PHE A 89 2.66 -2.98 1.23
CA PHE A 89 3.54 -2.11 0.46
C PHE A 89 3.10 -0.65 0.52
N GLN A 90 1.81 -0.36 0.36
CA GLN A 90 1.32 1.02 0.40
C GLN A 90 1.42 1.62 1.80
N ILE A 91 1.05 0.87 2.85
CA ILE A 91 1.22 1.33 4.24
C ILE A 91 2.71 1.58 4.54
N ALA A 92 3.60 0.73 4.00
CA ALA A 92 5.05 0.92 4.14
C ALA A 92 5.56 2.16 3.39
N ASP A 93 5.01 2.49 2.22
CA ASP A 93 5.34 3.72 1.47
C ASP A 93 4.94 4.96 2.27
N ASP A 94 3.73 4.98 2.83
CA ASP A 94 3.23 6.06 3.71
C ASP A 94 4.10 6.20 4.98
N TRP A 95 4.51 5.08 5.58
CA TRP A 95 5.41 5.09 6.74
C TRP A 95 6.79 5.65 6.38
N LEU A 96 7.34 5.25 5.23
CA LEU A 96 8.65 5.71 4.75
C LEU A 96 8.65 7.19 4.41
N ASP A 97 7.53 7.74 3.92
CA ASP A 97 7.41 9.19 3.69
C ASP A 97 7.55 10.00 4.97
N THR A 98 7.19 9.45 6.14
CA THR A 98 7.32 10.13 7.43
C THR A 98 8.59 9.77 8.21
N TYR A 99 8.98 8.49 8.20
CA TYR A 99 10.01 7.92 9.09
C TYR A 99 11.22 7.37 8.34
N GLY A 100 11.23 7.36 7.02
CA GLY A 100 12.31 6.81 6.23
C GLY A 100 13.60 7.64 6.29
N ASP A 101 14.70 7.05 5.81
CA ASP A 101 15.94 7.78 5.55
C ASP A 101 15.90 8.33 4.12
N PRO A 102 16.01 9.66 3.88
CA PRO A 102 16.00 10.25 2.55
C PRO A 102 17.05 9.65 1.61
N LYS A 103 18.17 9.21 2.15
CA LYS A 103 19.27 8.60 1.38
C LYS A 103 18.92 7.21 0.85
N VAL A 104 18.06 6.50 1.56
CA VAL A 104 17.61 5.15 1.19
C VAL A 104 16.34 5.22 0.37
N PHE A 105 15.40 6.08 0.75
CA PHE A 105 14.09 6.23 0.08
C PHE A 105 14.20 6.91 -1.29
N GLY A 106 15.24 7.75 -1.50
CA GLY A 106 15.49 8.41 -2.77
C GLY A 106 14.54 9.57 -3.11
N LYS A 107 13.69 9.97 -2.15
CA LYS A 107 12.75 11.10 -2.23
C LYS A 107 12.89 11.98 -0.99
N ALA A 108 12.43 13.23 -1.08
CA ALA A 108 12.22 14.07 0.09
C ALA A 108 11.20 13.43 1.01
N ILE A 109 11.42 13.51 2.31
CA ILE A 109 10.53 12.96 3.34
C ILE A 109 9.50 14.03 3.75
N GLY A 110 8.29 13.57 4.15
CA GLY A 110 7.24 14.42 4.68
C GLY A 110 6.34 15.03 3.61
N GLY A 111 6.40 14.55 2.37
CA GLY A 111 5.55 15.02 1.29
C GLY A 111 4.05 14.83 1.59
N ASP A 112 3.68 13.71 2.19
CA ASP A 112 2.30 13.42 2.59
C ASP A 112 1.83 14.41 3.67
N ILE A 113 2.68 14.76 4.63
CA ILE A 113 2.37 15.73 5.69
C ILE A 113 2.22 17.14 5.11
N VAL A 114 3.15 17.57 4.25
CA VAL A 114 3.12 18.89 3.60
C VAL A 114 1.82 19.09 2.85
N ASN A 115 1.34 18.06 2.16
CA ASN A 115 0.12 18.10 1.33
C ASN A 115 -1.16 17.72 2.09
N ASN A 116 -1.12 17.47 3.40
CA ASN A 116 -2.25 16.98 4.20
C ASN A 116 -2.90 15.73 3.60
N LYS A 117 -2.10 14.88 2.96
CA LYS A 117 -2.59 13.67 2.30
C LYS A 117 -3.17 12.70 3.31
N LYS A 118 -4.31 12.09 2.97
CA LYS A 118 -4.96 11.06 3.80
C LYS A 118 -4.19 9.74 3.69
N SER A 119 -2.93 9.75 4.19
CA SER A 119 -2.10 8.58 4.34
C SER A 119 -2.60 7.68 5.47
N TRP A 120 -2.10 6.46 5.58
CA TRP A 120 -2.43 5.56 6.69
C TRP A 120 -2.17 6.23 8.06
N LEU A 121 -1.04 6.94 8.17
CA LEU A 121 -0.65 7.58 9.42
C LEU A 121 -1.62 8.69 9.82
N LEU A 122 -1.95 9.60 8.89
CA LEU A 122 -2.88 10.69 9.18
C LEU A 122 -4.28 10.15 9.47
N THR A 123 -4.77 9.22 8.66
CA THR A 123 -6.08 8.58 8.83
C THR A 123 -6.19 7.94 10.21
N ARG A 124 -5.19 7.13 10.61
CA ARG A 124 -5.16 6.47 11.92
C ARG A 124 -5.05 7.46 13.08
N ALA A 125 -4.25 8.49 12.92
CA ALA A 125 -4.06 9.51 13.95
C ALA A 125 -5.35 10.33 14.19
N LEU A 126 -6.06 10.69 13.12
CA LEU A 126 -7.34 11.40 13.21
C LEU A 126 -8.44 10.53 13.86
N GLU A 127 -8.51 9.23 13.54
CA GLU A 127 -9.42 8.31 14.24
C GLU A 127 -9.15 8.25 15.74
N LYS A 128 -7.89 8.28 16.13
CA LYS A 128 -7.46 8.11 17.53
C LYS A 128 -7.62 9.37 18.36
N ALA A 129 -7.36 10.54 17.80
CA ALA A 129 -7.25 11.80 18.55
C ALA A 129 -8.23 12.90 18.09
N GLY A 130 -8.97 12.67 17.00
CA GLY A 130 -9.89 13.66 16.43
C GLY A 130 -9.17 14.74 15.61
N THR A 131 -9.96 15.45 14.79
CA THR A 131 -9.47 16.50 13.89
C THR A 131 -8.96 17.74 14.64
N GLU A 132 -9.56 18.08 15.79
CA GLU A 132 -9.17 19.25 16.60
C GLU A 132 -7.71 19.19 17.03
N ARG A 133 -7.20 18.00 17.39
CA ARG A 133 -5.82 17.79 17.82
C ARG A 133 -4.80 18.17 16.72
N PHE A 134 -5.20 18.05 15.47
CA PHE A 134 -4.35 18.28 14.30
C PHE A 134 -4.59 19.63 13.64
N ALA A 135 -5.66 20.35 13.98
CA ALA A 135 -6.11 21.53 13.25
C ALA A 135 -5.01 22.59 13.09
N GLU A 136 -4.30 22.91 14.17
CA GLU A 136 -3.21 23.90 14.14
C GLU A 136 -2.03 23.41 13.28
N ALA A 137 -1.58 22.16 13.46
CA ALA A 137 -0.45 21.61 12.76
C ALA A 137 -0.72 21.46 11.25
N LEU A 138 -1.93 21.00 10.86
CA LEU A 138 -2.30 20.86 9.46
C LEU A 138 -2.51 22.20 8.74
N ALA A 139 -2.86 23.28 9.48
CA ALA A 139 -3.02 24.62 8.93
C ALA A 139 -1.69 25.40 8.79
N MET A 140 -0.57 24.83 9.25
CA MET A 140 0.73 25.51 9.13
C MET A 140 1.10 25.80 7.68
N PRO A 141 1.74 26.97 7.38
CA PRO A 141 2.15 27.34 6.05
C PRO A 141 3.26 26.41 5.53
N VAL A 142 3.38 26.32 4.20
CA VAL A 142 4.35 25.48 3.48
C VAL A 142 5.03 26.21 2.31
N GLY A 143 5.08 27.53 2.35
CA GLY A 143 5.64 28.37 1.29
C GLY A 143 7.16 28.34 1.22
N THR A 144 7.84 28.11 2.35
CA THR A 144 9.31 28.01 2.42
C THR A 144 9.72 26.61 2.92
N GLU A 145 10.98 26.27 2.76
CA GLU A 145 11.50 24.98 3.23
C GLU A 145 11.49 24.89 4.78
N GLU A 146 11.76 26.02 5.44
CA GLU A 146 11.68 26.11 6.91
C GLU A 146 10.25 25.89 7.40
N GLU A 147 9.25 26.44 6.73
CA GLU A 147 7.83 26.24 7.05
C GLU A 147 7.41 24.78 6.87
N LYS A 148 7.83 24.13 5.76
CA LYS A 148 7.58 22.69 5.54
C LYS A 148 8.18 21.84 6.65
N GLN A 149 9.44 22.09 7.02
CA GLN A 149 10.12 21.34 8.08
C GLN A 149 9.45 21.54 9.45
N ALA A 150 9.00 22.77 9.73
CA ALA A 150 8.24 23.06 10.96
C ALA A 150 6.93 22.26 11.01
N LYS A 151 6.16 22.23 9.90
CA LYS A 151 4.92 21.45 9.78
C LYS A 151 5.18 19.95 9.93
N ILE A 152 6.18 19.40 9.21
CA ILE A 152 6.57 17.99 9.30
C ILE A 152 6.90 17.63 10.74
N SER A 153 7.70 18.46 11.42
CA SER A 153 8.10 18.24 12.81
C SER A 153 6.91 18.26 13.77
N ALA A 154 5.99 19.20 13.60
CA ALA A 154 4.80 19.33 14.43
C ALA A 154 3.85 18.13 14.29
N VAL A 155 3.53 17.71 13.07
CA VAL A 155 2.65 16.56 12.81
C VAL A 155 3.31 15.26 13.26
N LYS A 156 4.60 15.08 12.96
CA LYS A 156 5.36 13.90 13.41
C LYS A 156 5.41 13.77 14.92
N ALA A 157 5.58 14.87 15.66
CA ALA A 157 5.54 14.85 17.12
C ALA A 157 4.20 14.31 17.66
N ILE A 158 3.07 14.67 17.02
CA ILE A 158 1.76 14.12 17.39
C ILE A 158 1.68 12.62 17.05
N TYR A 159 2.18 12.20 15.90
CA TYR A 159 2.24 10.78 15.54
C TYR A 159 3.06 9.96 16.55
N ASP A 160 4.20 10.49 16.97
CA ASP A 160 5.09 9.84 17.94
C ASP A 160 4.43 9.72 19.31
N GLU A 161 3.77 10.79 19.79
CA GLU A 161 3.00 10.79 21.05
C GLU A 161 1.87 9.75 21.02
N LEU A 162 1.19 9.59 19.89
CA LEU A 162 0.09 8.65 19.70
C LEU A 162 0.55 7.21 19.38
N GLY A 163 1.84 6.99 19.12
CA GLY A 163 2.39 5.68 18.74
C GLY A 163 1.98 5.20 17.34
N ILE A 164 1.67 6.14 16.44
CA ILE A 164 1.14 5.83 15.09
C ILE A 164 2.16 5.06 14.24
N GLY A 165 3.45 5.43 14.33
CA GLY A 165 4.52 4.74 13.61
C GLY A 165 4.62 3.26 13.95
N ASP A 166 4.51 2.91 15.23
CA ASP A 166 4.53 1.53 15.71
C ASP A 166 3.27 0.75 15.30
N GLU A 167 2.10 1.40 15.30
CA GLU A 167 0.85 0.80 14.83
C GLU A 167 0.93 0.49 13.32
N ALA A 168 1.47 1.40 12.52
CA ALA A 168 1.69 1.17 11.09
C ALA A 168 2.61 -0.03 10.84
N MET A 169 3.71 -0.13 11.59
CA MET A 169 4.64 -1.26 11.49
C MET A 169 3.97 -2.61 11.80
N LYS A 170 3.12 -2.66 12.83
CA LYS A 170 2.35 -3.86 13.18
C LYS A 170 1.37 -4.24 12.06
N GLU A 171 0.71 -3.24 11.46
CA GLU A 171 -0.24 -3.47 10.40
C GLU A 171 0.45 -3.97 9.11
N ILE A 172 1.61 -3.40 8.75
CA ILE A 172 2.45 -3.87 7.66
C ILE A 172 2.83 -5.34 7.88
N GLN A 173 3.28 -5.67 9.10
CA GLN A 173 3.66 -7.04 9.43
C GLN A 173 2.47 -7.99 9.35
N ARG A 174 1.29 -7.58 9.82
CA ARG A 174 0.06 -8.37 9.75
C ARG A 174 -0.31 -8.75 8.30
N PHE A 175 -0.31 -7.78 7.39
CA PHE A 175 -0.60 -8.04 5.98
C PHE A 175 0.48 -8.88 5.31
N HIS A 176 1.75 -8.67 5.65
CA HIS A 176 2.85 -9.50 5.16
C HIS A 176 2.69 -10.97 5.57
N GLU A 177 2.38 -11.23 6.84
CA GLU A 177 2.14 -12.58 7.35
C GLU A 177 0.92 -13.24 6.71
N GLN A 178 -0.17 -12.49 6.48
CA GLN A 178 -1.34 -12.98 5.77
C GLN A 178 -0.99 -13.38 4.33
N ALA A 179 -0.24 -12.53 3.62
CA ALA A 179 0.25 -12.86 2.27
C ALA A 179 1.05 -14.16 2.26
N LEU A 180 2.01 -14.32 3.18
CA LEU A 180 2.80 -15.56 3.29
C LEU A 180 1.92 -16.77 3.66
N GLY A 181 0.86 -16.58 4.44
CA GLY A 181 -0.13 -17.60 4.73
C GLY A 181 -0.84 -18.15 3.48
N TYR A 182 -1.15 -17.29 2.51
CA TYR A 182 -1.67 -17.75 1.20
C TYR A 182 -0.62 -18.48 0.39
N ALA A 183 0.62 -17.99 0.36
CA ALA A 183 1.71 -18.68 -0.32
C ALA A 183 1.98 -20.08 0.27
N GLY A 184 1.82 -20.24 1.59
CA GLY A 184 1.96 -21.54 2.27
C GLY A 184 0.91 -22.58 1.86
N GLN A 185 -0.25 -22.15 1.37
CA GLN A 185 -1.34 -23.04 0.93
C GLN A 185 -1.18 -23.55 -0.51
N LEU A 186 -0.21 -23.01 -1.28
CA LEU A 186 0.00 -23.38 -2.70
C LEU A 186 0.60 -24.78 -2.91
N GLY A 187 0.99 -25.49 -1.86
CA GLY A 187 1.64 -26.80 -2.01
C GLY A 187 2.97 -26.76 -2.75
N LEU A 188 3.64 -25.61 -2.78
CA LEU A 188 4.92 -25.42 -3.45
C LEU A 188 6.03 -26.17 -2.70
N GLY A 189 6.98 -26.75 -3.46
CA GLY A 189 8.21 -27.24 -2.84
C GLY A 189 9.00 -26.09 -2.20
N LYS A 190 9.83 -26.42 -1.19
CA LYS A 190 10.57 -25.46 -0.35
C LYS A 190 11.23 -24.31 -1.15
N ILE A 191 11.92 -24.64 -2.24
CA ILE A 191 12.64 -23.65 -3.06
C ILE A 191 11.69 -22.58 -3.63
N ARG A 192 10.53 -22.98 -4.16
CA ARG A 192 9.55 -22.05 -4.75
C ARG A 192 8.87 -21.19 -3.70
N TYR A 193 8.56 -21.77 -2.53
CA TYR A 193 8.05 -21.02 -1.39
C TYR A 193 9.05 -19.96 -0.92
N GLU A 194 10.34 -20.32 -0.78
CA GLU A 194 11.41 -19.40 -0.41
C GLU A 194 11.62 -18.26 -1.44
N MET A 195 11.33 -18.52 -2.74
CA MET A 195 11.35 -17.48 -3.76
C MET A 195 10.24 -16.45 -3.55
N LEU A 196 9.00 -16.90 -3.26
CA LEU A 196 7.89 -16.00 -2.95
C LEU A 196 8.15 -15.22 -1.66
N HIS A 197 8.67 -15.88 -0.63
CA HIS A 197 9.03 -15.23 0.63
C HIS A 197 10.07 -14.13 0.41
N ARG A 198 11.17 -14.43 -0.28
CA ARG A 198 12.18 -13.41 -0.62
C ARG A 198 11.64 -12.26 -1.45
N TYR A 199 10.71 -12.53 -2.36
CA TYR A 199 10.05 -11.48 -3.13
C TYR A 199 9.21 -10.57 -2.22
N ALA A 200 8.46 -11.15 -1.29
CA ALA A 200 7.70 -10.41 -0.30
C ALA A 200 8.60 -9.52 0.57
N ASP A 201 9.69 -10.09 1.09
CA ASP A 201 10.67 -9.35 1.89
C ASP A 201 11.35 -8.23 1.11
N MET A 202 11.69 -8.48 -0.17
CA MET A 202 12.32 -7.47 -1.04
C MET A 202 11.37 -6.30 -1.31
N LEU A 203 10.09 -6.58 -1.52
CA LEU A 203 9.09 -5.54 -1.80
C LEU A 203 8.91 -4.60 -0.60
N LEU A 204 8.97 -5.14 0.61
CA LEU A 204 8.88 -4.39 1.87
C LEU A 204 10.25 -3.91 2.39
N GLY A 205 11.33 -4.49 1.88
CA GLY A 205 12.71 -4.29 2.36
C GLY A 205 13.36 -2.97 1.96
N ARG A 206 12.62 -2.01 1.40
CA ARG A 206 13.11 -0.65 1.08
C ARG A 206 13.54 0.18 2.29
N ARG A 207 13.67 -0.48 3.46
CA ARG A 207 13.94 0.13 4.77
C ARG A 207 15.42 0.12 5.16
N LYS A 208 16.29 -0.46 4.33
CA LYS A 208 17.74 -0.55 4.62
C LYS A 208 18.55 0.24 3.62
#